data_c2969e6c610695d1ff6b4fd3c6590e72
#
_entry.id   c2969e6c610695d1ff6b4fd3c6590e72
#
_cell.length_a   1.000
_cell.length_b   1.000
_cell.length_c   1.000
_cell.angle_alpha   90.00
_cell.angle_beta   90.00
_cell.angle_gamma   90.00
#
_symmetry.space_group_name_H-M   'P 1'
#
loop_
_entity.id
_entity.type
_entity.pdbx_description
1 polymer ?
#
loop_
_entity_poly.entity_id
_entity_poly.type
_entity_poly.pdbx_seq_one_letter_code
_entity_poly.pdbx_strand_id
1 'polypeptide(L)'
;MLGKLQKLLVASAVTSALLSPMVHAEKWDMPMAYSNTNYHTQNANLFAQAVKVATQGKLDIVVHGGGSLFGGKEIKRAIQTGQAQIGERLLSAHANENAVYGFDSVPFLATSFDESVKLWQAAKPELEKVLAKDNLVLLYSVPWPGQGLYFKKPVDSKGDTKGVKFRSYNAATARLSSLMGMQPVQVEAAELSQALATGVVESMISSGSTGYDKKVWEQLTHFYDVNAWLPRNYIFVNKEAWDSLDESTQSIVKGMSMLAEQAGTAKAQQLSDWYISQLAANGMKTAPAQGQLLSDLQDIGKTMAGEWQEAAGDSAVSILSNYKK
;
A
#
# COMPACT_ATOMS: atom_id res chain seq x y z
N MET A 1 -11.88 88.00 36.91
CA MET A 1 -10.50 87.55 36.62
C MET A 1 -10.53 86.11 36.13
N LEU A 2 -9.90 85.82 35.00
CA LEU A 2 -10.03 84.66 34.17
C LEU A 2 -9.53 83.40 34.86
N GLY A 3 -10.36 82.30 34.80
CA GLY A 3 -10.02 80.94 35.11
C GLY A 3 -10.15 80.08 33.87
N LYS A 4 -9.02 79.51 33.40
CA LYS A 4 -8.86 78.72 32.16
C LYS A 4 -9.57 77.36 32.28
N LEU A 5 -10.56 77.09 31.39
CA LEU A 5 -11.07 75.74 31.16
C LEU A 5 -10.03 74.92 30.35
N GLN A 6 -9.46 73.94 30.96
CA GLN A 6 -8.73 72.91 30.24
C GLN A 6 -9.68 71.80 29.82
N LYS A 7 -9.84 71.65 28.51
CA LYS A 7 -10.55 70.51 27.90
C LYS A 7 -9.66 69.30 27.92
N LEU A 8 -10.00 68.27 28.70
CA LEU A 8 -9.45 66.94 28.59
C LEU A 8 -10.09 66.24 27.41
N LEU A 9 -9.37 66.01 26.32
CA LEU A 9 -9.69 65.06 25.25
C LEU A 9 -9.27 63.65 25.71
N VAL A 10 -10.24 62.82 26.07
CA VAL A 10 -10.01 61.38 26.27
C VAL A 10 -10.04 60.71 24.89
N ALA A 11 -8.89 60.37 24.38
CA ALA A 11 -8.76 59.56 23.18
C ALA A 11 -9.03 58.08 23.56
N SER A 12 -10.24 57.60 23.24
CA SER A 12 -10.58 56.17 23.33
C SER A 12 -9.88 55.43 22.20
N ALA A 13 -8.75 54.81 22.49
CA ALA A 13 -8.14 53.85 21.62
C ALA A 13 -8.99 52.57 21.62
N VAL A 14 -9.79 52.39 20.57
CA VAL A 14 -10.49 51.13 20.30
C VAL A 14 -9.45 50.12 19.85
N THR A 15 -8.96 49.32 20.75
CA THR A 15 -8.12 48.16 20.45
C THR A 15 -9.02 47.08 19.82
N SER A 16 -9.15 47.11 18.49
CA SER A 16 -9.75 45.98 17.75
C SER A 16 -8.84 44.76 17.92
N ALA A 17 -9.11 43.96 18.95
CA ALA A 17 -8.53 42.63 19.04
C ALA A 17 -9.00 41.87 17.83
N LEU A 18 -8.10 41.63 16.87
CA LEU A 18 -8.27 40.69 15.79
C LEU A 18 -8.43 39.31 16.44
N LEU A 19 -9.67 38.93 16.71
CA LEU A 19 -10.04 37.55 16.99
C LEU A 19 -9.74 36.76 15.68
N SER A 20 -8.51 36.36 15.50
CA SER A 20 -8.22 35.31 14.52
C SER A 20 -9.06 34.11 14.90
N PRO A 21 -9.94 33.61 14.03
CA PRO A 21 -10.68 32.40 14.33
C PRO A 21 -9.64 31.33 14.68
N MET A 22 -9.75 30.74 15.88
CA MET A 22 -8.98 29.55 16.21
C MET A 22 -9.40 28.51 15.19
N VAL A 23 -8.54 28.29 14.21
CA VAL A 23 -8.66 27.17 13.26
C VAL A 23 -8.54 25.91 14.11
N HIS A 24 -9.67 25.28 14.39
CA HIS A 24 -9.67 24.01 15.09
C HIS A 24 -9.04 22.99 14.13
N ALA A 25 -7.85 22.52 14.45
CA ALA A 25 -7.16 21.52 13.64
C ALA A 25 -8.00 20.23 13.65
N GLU A 26 -8.45 19.81 12.48
CA GLU A 26 -9.07 18.51 12.32
C GLU A 26 -7.95 17.44 12.40
N LYS A 27 -8.12 16.45 13.27
CA LYS A 27 -7.13 15.40 13.50
C LYS A 27 -7.62 14.10 12.91
N TRP A 28 -6.81 13.53 12.02
CA TRP A 28 -7.05 12.22 11.42
C TRP A 28 -6.02 11.20 11.89
N ASP A 29 -6.48 10.00 12.22
CA ASP A 29 -5.62 8.85 12.52
C ASP A 29 -5.44 8.01 11.26
N MET A 30 -4.15 7.67 10.94
CA MET A 30 -3.75 6.90 9.76
C MET A 30 -3.07 5.59 10.17
N PRO A 31 -3.81 4.49 10.38
CA PRO A 31 -3.20 3.19 10.61
C PRO A 31 -2.47 2.67 9.38
N MET A 32 -1.28 2.12 9.62
CA MET A 32 -0.38 1.51 8.64
C MET A 32 -0.01 0.09 9.08
N ALA A 33 -0.05 -0.86 8.16
CA ALA A 33 0.27 -2.26 8.46
C ALA A 33 1.79 -2.53 8.64
N TYR A 34 2.65 -1.65 8.10
CA TYR A 34 4.10 -1.85 8.01
C TYR A 34 4.85 -1.00 9.03
N SER A 35 6.07 -1.44 9.39
CA SER A 35 6.92 -0.75 10.38
C SER A 35 7.26 0.68 9.96
N ASN A 36 7.66 1.52 10.93
CA ASN A 36 8.08 2.90 10.66
C ASN A 36 9.33 3.01 9.77
N THR A 37 10.11 1.93 9.63
CA THR A 37 11.28 1.85 8.76
C THR A 37 10.94 1.49 7.32
N ASN A 38 9.73 0.97 7.07
CA ASN A 38 9.29 0.64 5.72
C ASN A 38 9.01 1.91 4.90
N TYR A 39 9.41 1.92 3.62
CA TYR A 39 9.28 3.11 2.77
C TYR A 39 7.82 3.55 2.53
N HIS A 40 6.85 2.66 2.61
CA HIS A 40 5.43 3.02 2.57
C HIS A 40 5.04 3.90 3.77
N THR A 41 5.41 3.48 4.98
CA THR A 41 5.13 4.25 6.20
C THR A 41 5.92 5.56 6.22
N GLN A 42 7.16 5.57 5.72
CA GLN A 42 7.94 6.81 5.56
C GLN A 42 7.27 7.76 4.57
N ASN A 43 6.79 7.26 3.43
CA ASN A 43 6.06 8.06 2.44
C ASN A 43 4.75 8.65 3.02
N ALA A 44 4.01 7.86 3.80
CA ALA A 44 2.82 8.32 4.51
C ALA A 44 3.11 9.42 5.52
N ASN A 45 4.22 9.34 6.26
CA ASN A 45 4.66 10.40 7.17
C ASN A 45 5.01 11.71 6.42
N LEU A 46 5.70 11.60 5.27
CA LEU A 46 6.00 12.76 4.43
C LEU A 46 4.73 13.39 3.86
N PHE A 47 3.78 12.58 3.40
CA PHE A 47 2.46 13.03 2.96
C PHE A 47 1.72 13.76 4.09
N ALA A 48 1.63 13.18 5.28
CA ALA A 48 0.97 13.78 6.43
C ALA A 48 1.59 15.13 6.82
N GLN A 49 2.91 15.21 6.84
CA GLN A 49 3.64 16.45 7.09
C GLN A 49 3.37 17.51 6.01
N ALA A 50 3.39 17.12 4.74
CA ALA A 50 3.12 18.03 3.62
C ALA A 50 1.69 18.59 3.68
N VAL A 51 0.69 17.74 3.98
CA VAL A 51 -0.70 18.17 4.18
C VAL A 51 -0.80 19.15 5.33
N LYS A 52 -0.20 18.84 6.50
CA LYS A 52 -0.23 19.74 7.66
C LYS A 52 0.34 21.11 7.35
N VAL A 53 1.48 21.18 6.66
CA VAL A 53 2.12 22.45 6.27
C VAL A 53 1.27 23.18 5.25
N ALA A 54 0.82 22.53 4.20
CA ALA A 54 0.08 23.16 3.10
C ALA A 54 -1.33 23.64 3.55
N THR A 55 -1.96 22.97 4.52
CA THR A 55 -3.23 23.39 5.12
C THR A 55 -3.05 24.39 6.26
N GLN A 56 -1.83 24.81 6.56
CA GLN A 56 -1.51 25.69 7.70
C GLN A 56 -2.02 25.11 9.03
N GLY A 57 -1.97 23.79 9.18
CA GLY A 57 -2.41 23.08 10.38
C GLY A 57 -3.91 22.85 10.51
N LYS A 58 -4.73 23.17 9.49
CA LYS A 58 -6.17 22.85 9.52
C LYS A 58 -6.43 21.36 9.57
N LEU A 59 -5.59 20.54 8.91
CA LEU A 59 -5.64 19.08 8.93
C LEU A 59 -4.31 18.52 9.45
N ASP A 60 -4.39 17.73 10.52
CA ASP A 60 -3.26 17.05 11.14
C ASP A 60 -3.46 15.52 11.05
N ILE A 61 -2.67 14.85 10.21
CA ILE A 61 -2.75 13.40 10.01
C ILE A 61 -1.66 12.74 10.87
N VAL A 62 -2.06 11.85 11.78
CA VAL A 62 -1.16 11.09 12.65
C VAL A 62 -1.00 9.68 12.13
N VAL A 63 0.22 9.34 11.71
CA VAL A 63 0.55 8.01 11.15
C VAL A 63 0.89 7.02 12.25
N HIS A 64 0.21 5.87 12.28
CA HIS A 64 0.40 4.78 13.25
C HIS A 64 0.98 3.55 12.55
N GLY A 65 2.31 3.43 12.53
CA GLY A 65 3.00 2.33 11.86
C GLY A 65 2.95 0.99 12.60
N GLY A 66 3.28 -0.09 11.88
CA GLY A 66 3.46 -1.42 12.44
C GLY A 66 2.19 -2.13 12.91
N GLY A 67 1.02 -1.70 12.47
CA GLY A 67 -0.26 -2.25 12.93
C GLY A 67 -0.62 -1.87 14.37
N SER A 68 -0.03 -0.77 14.90
CA SER A 68 -0.18 -0.38 16.30
C SER A 68 -1.57 0.12 16.66
N LEU A 69 -2.32 0.70 15.71
CA LEU A 69 -3.69 1.16 15.94
C LEU A 69 -4.72 0.10 15.48
N PHE A 70 -4.52 -0.46 14.28
CA PHE A 70 -5.30 -1.56 13.72
C PHE A 70 -4.38 -2.53 13.00
N GLY A 71 -4.60 -3.84 13.16
CA GLY A 71 -3.91 -4.87 12.40
C GLY A 71 -4.21 -4.76 10.90
N GLY A 72 -3.27 -5.20 10.04
CA GLY A 72 -3.38 -5.00 8.59
C GLY A 72 -4.74 -5.39 7.99
N LYS A 73 -5.29 -6.54 8.37
CA LYS A 73 -6.61 -7.03 7.90
C LYS A 73 -7.81 -6.18 8.36
N GLU A 74 -7.63 -5.36 9.41
CA GLU A 74 -8.69 -4.56 10.03
C GLU A 74 -8.76 -3.14 9.47
N ILE A 75 -7.66 -2.64 8.87
CA ILE A 75 -7.52 -1.24 8.42
C ILE A 75 -8.67 -0.83 7.49
N LYS A 76 -8.92 -1.60 6.40
CA LYS A 76 -9.99 -1.23 5.44
C LYS A 76 -11.33 -1.03 6.16
N ARG A 77 -11.70 -1.98 7.03
CA ARG A 77 -12.97 -1.92 7.76
C ARG A 77 -13.00 -0.75 8.75
N ALA A 78 -11.88 -0.49 9.44
CA ALA A 78 -11.80 0.62 10.40
C ALA A 78 -12.03 1.98 9.71
N ILE A 79 -11.46 2.19 8.51
CA ILE A 79 -11.70 3.39 7.72
C ILE A 79 -13.13 3.42 7.18
N GLN A 80 -13.63 2.31 6.63
CA GLN A 80 -14.98 2.19 6.09
C GLN A 80 -16.06 2.57 7.13
N THR A 81 -15.84 2.21 8.38
CA THR A 81 -16.77 2.45 9.49
C THR A 81 -16.47 3.71 10.31
N GLY A 82 -15.51 4.54 9.90
CA GLY A 82 -15.16 5.80 10.56
C GLY A 82 -14.42 5.66 11.90
N GLN A 83 -13.88 4.47 12.22
CA GLN A 83 -13.04 4.27 13.41
C GLN A 83 -11.67 4.93 13.29
N ALA A 84 -11.21 5.14 12.06
CA ALA A 84 -10.13 6.04 11.69
C ALA A 84 -10.52 6.74 10.38
N GLN A 85 -9.91 7.89 10.11
CA GLN A 85 -10.36 8.74 8.99
C GLN A 85 -9.67 8.39 7.69
N ILE A 86 -8.40 8.01 7.72
CA ILE A 86 -7.55 7.71 6.58
C ILE A 86 -6.73 6.46 6.90
N GLY A 87 -6.29 5.69 5.89
CA GLY A 87 -5.42 4.55 6.11
C GLY A 87 -4.80 4.02 4.84
N GLU A 88 -3.85 3.09 5.02
CA GLU A 88 -3.19 2.39 3.91
C GLU A 88 -3.44 0.90 3.98
N ARG A 89 -3.79 0.31 2.84
CA ARG A 89 -3.94 -1.14 2.74
C ARG A 89 -3.54 -1.68 1.36
N LEU A 90 -2.96 -2.87 1.35
CA LEU A 90 -2.84 -3.73 0.18
C LEU A 90 -4.24 -4.28 -0.15
N LEU A 91 -4.94 -3.69 -1.13
CA LEU A 91 -6.34 -4.03 -1.39
C LEU A 91 -6.53 -5.44 -1.96
N SER A 92 -5.51 -6.02 -2.60
CA SER A 92 -5.57 -7.42 -3.05
C SER A 92 -5.81 -8.44 -1.91
N ALA A 93 -5.56 -8.04 -0.65
CA ALA A 93 -5.95 -8.85 0.52
C ALA A 93 -7.47 -8.96 0.72
N HIS A 94 -8.23 -8.12 0.05
CA HIS A 94 -9.71 -8.07 0.06
C HIS A 94 -10.32 -8.49 -1.29
N ALA A 95 -9.56 -9.19 -2.15
CA ALA A 95 -10.04 -9.64 -3.45
C ALA A 95 -11.24 -10.63 -3.36
N ASN A 96 -11.43 -11.25 -2.22
CA ASN A 96 -12.62 -12.05 -1.92
C ASN A 96 -13.90 -11.24 -1.72
N GLU A 97 -13.79 -9.95 -1.37
CA GLU A 97 -14.93 -9.03 -1.27
C GLU A 97 -15.30 -8.46 -2.65
N ASN A 98 -14.29 -8.15 -3.46
CA ASN A 98 -14.45 -7.70 -4.84
C ASN A 98 -13.20 -8.03 -5.66
N ALA A 99 -13.38 -8.76 -6.78
CA ALA A 99 -12.27 -9.20 -7.62
C ALA A 99 -11.46 -8.05 -8.24
N VAL A 100 -12.02 -6.84 -8.38
CA VAL A 100 -11.30 -5.63 -8.83
C VAL A 100 -10.12 -5.34 -7.91
N TYR A 101 -10.23 -5.57 -6.61
CA TYR A 101 -9.12 -5.36 -5.67
C TYR A 101 -7.88 -6.22 -5.97
N GLY A 102 -8.03 -7.31 -6.74
CA GLY A 102 -6.96 -8.23 -7.11
C GLY A 102 -6.22 -7.93 -8.41
N PHE A 103 -6.57 -6.86 -9.14
CA PHE A 103 -6.05 -6.59 -10.49
C PHE A 103 -4.52 -6.49 -10.55
N ASP A 104 -3.88 -5.97 -9.50
CA ASP A 104 -2.43 -5.77 -9.40
C ASP A 104 -1.67 -7.00 -8.86
N SER A 105 -2.37 -8.10 -8.63
CA SER A 105 -1.81 -9.40 -8.18
C SER A 105 -2.07 -10.51 -9.20
N VAL A 106 -2.44 -10.16 -10.43
CA VAL A 106 -2.56 -11.10 -11.54
C VAL A 106 -1.16 -11.39 -12.08
N PRO A 107 -0.69 -12.64 -12.02
CA PRO A 107 0.68 -12.95 -12.43
C PRO A 107 0.94 -12.60 -13.90
N PHE A 108 2.09 -11.98 -14.14
CA PHE A 108 2.60 -11.58 -15.46
C PHE A 108 1.72 -10.62 -16.25
N LEU A 109 0.75 -9.97 -15.61
CA LEU A 109 -0.03 -8.89 -16.23
C LEU A 109 0.78 -7.58 -16.30
N ALA A 110 1.53 -7.26 -15.25
CA ALA A 110 2.49 -6.15 -15.20
C ALA A 110 3.73 -6.61 -14.42
N THR A 111 4.90 -6.61 -15.08
CA THR A 111 6.16 -7.19 -14.58
C THR A 111 7.28 -6.17 -14.41
N SER A 112 6.99 -4.91 -14.74
CA SER A 112 7.89 -3.76 -14.58
C SER A 112 7.17 -2.59 -13.90
N PHE A 113 7.94 -1.61 -13.41
CA PHE A 113 7.36 -0.39 -12.82
C PHE A 113 6.54 0.40 -13.83
N ASP A 114 6.99 0.51 -15.07
CA ASP A 114 6.27 1.23 -16.13
C ASP A 114 4.92 0.55 -16.44
N GLU A 115 4.93 -0.78 -16.57
CA GLU A 115 3.71 -1.57 -16.74
C GLU A 115 2.78 -1.46 -15.53
N SER A 116 3.33 -1.50 -14.31
CA SER A 116 2.54 -1.32 -13.07
C SER A 116 1.88 0.06 -13.00
N VAL A 117 2.59 1.13 -13.41
CA VAL A 117 2.01 2.48 -13.49
C VAL A 117 0.90 2.54 -14.54
N LYS A 118 1.14 1.97 -15.73
CA LYS A 118 0.14 1.93 -16.81
C LYS A 118 -1.10 1.13 -16.40
N LEU A 119 -0.91 -0.03 -15.77
CA LEU A 119 -2.00 -0.86 -15.26
C LEU A 119 -2.78 -0.14 -14.15
N TRP A 120 -2.08 0.56 -13.25
CA TRP A 120 -2.70 1.39 -12.22
C TRP A 120 -3.60 2.48 -12.82
N GLN A 121 -3.11 3.22 -13.80
CA GLN A 121 -3.89 4.26 -14.47
C GLN A 121 -5.14 3.68 -15.16
N ALA A 122 -5.02 2.50 -15.77
CA ALA A 122 -6.12 1.80 -16.40
C ALA A 122 -7.17 1.30 -15.40
N ALA A 123 -6.74 0.86 -14.22
CA ALA A 123 -7.61 0.27 -13.19
C ALA A 123 -8.25 1.31 -12.26
N LYS A 124 -7.61 2.48 -12.09
CA LYS A 124 -8.03 3.50 -11.13
C LYS A 124 -9.52 3.85 -11.20
N PRO A 125 -10.15 4.10 -12.37
CA PRO A 125 -11.57 4.43 -12.43
C PRO A 125 -12.49 3.31 -11.92
N GLU A 126 -12.16 2.05 -12.18
CA GLU A 126 -12.94 0.92 -11.67
C GLU A 126 -12.75 0.75 -10.16
N LEU A 127 -11.52 0.94 -9.67
CA LEU A 127 -11.23 0.88 -8.24
C LEU A 127 -11.94 1.99 -7.45
N GLU A 128 -11.97 3.22 -7.97
CA GLU A 128 -12.71 4.33 -7.37
C GLU A 128 -14.21 4.03 -7.24
N LYS A 129 -14.82 3.42 -8.27
CA LYS A 129 -16.23 3.00 -8.22
C LYS A 129 -16.50 1.96 -7.14
N VAL A 130 -15.60 1.00 -6.96
CA VAL A 130 -15.73 -0.05 -5.94
C VAL A 130 -15.55 0.53 -4.55
N LEU A 131 -14.51 1.34 -4.33
CA LEU A 131 -14.24 1.98 -3.04
C LEU A 131 -15.35 2.94 -2.63
N ALA A 132 -15.96 3.68 -3.58
CA ALA A 132 -17.09 4.57 -3.29
C ALA A 132 -18.31 3.80 -2.76
N LYS A 133 -18.55 2.56 -3.21
CA LYS A 133 -19.61 1.69 -2.65
C LYS A 133 -19.29 1.22 -1.24
N ASP A 134 -18.01 1.19 -0.89
CA ASP A 134 -17.50 0.81 0.41
C ASP A 134 -17.34 2.01 1.36
N ASN A 135 -17.94 3.18 1.05
CA ASN A 135 -17.82 4.43 1.83
C ASN A 135 -16.38 4.96 1.92
N LEU A 136 -15.57 4.75 0.88
CA LEU A 136 -14.16 5.10 0.83
C LEU A 136 -13.85 6.02 -0.35
N VAL A 137 -13.00 7.01 -0.13
CA VAL A 137 -12.45 7.91 -1.16
C VAL A 137 -10.97 7.57 -1.39
N LEU A 138 -10.62 7.20 -2.61
CA LEU A 138 -9.25 6.90 -2.99
C LEU A 138 -8.42 8.19 -3.11
N LEU A 139 -7.25 8.22 -2.50
CA LEU A 139 -6.31 9.34 -2.63
C LEU A 139 -5.18 9.02 -3.61
N TYR A 140 -4.35 8.01 -3.29
CA TYR A 140 -3.20 7.63 -4.10
C TYR A 140 -2.77 6.19 -3.85
N SER A 141 -1.80 5.71 -4.63
CA SER A 141 -1.24 4.38 -4.44
C SER A 141 0.28 4.37 -4.58
N VAL A 142 0.94 3.44 -3.89
CA VAL A 142 2.38 3.23 -3.96
C VAL A 142 2.68 1.78 -4.31
N PRO A 143 3.51 1.50 -5.35
CA PRO A 143 3.84 0.13 -5.72
C PRO A 143 4.84 -0.49 -4.73
N TRP A 144 4.78 -1.81 -4.60
CA TRP A 144 5.85 -2.65 -4.08
C TRP A 144 6.81 -3.02 -5.21
N PRO A 145 8.08 -3.33 -4.91
CA PRO A 145 8.95 -4.00 -5.86
C PRO A 145 8.37 -5.32 -6.35
N GLY A 146 8.87 -5.81 -7.48
CA GLY A 146 8.44 -7.06 -8.07
C GLY A 146 8.45 -8.23 -7.07
N GLN A 147 7.46 -9.11 -7.21
CA GLN A 147 7.32 -10.26 -6.32
C GLN A 147 8.17 -11.41 -6.82
N GLY A 148 9.01 -11.96 -5.91
CA GLY A 148 9.88 -13.13 -6.13
C GLY A 148 9.59 -14.23 -5.13
N LEU A 149 10.09 -15.43 -5.41
CA LEU A 149 9.91 -16.64 -4.60
C LEU A 149 11.05 -16.83 -3.62
N TYR A 150 10.74 -17.21 -2.40
CA TYR A 150 11.68 -17.50 -1.32
C TYR A 150 11.55 -18.94 -0.86
N PHE A 151 12.68 -19.65 -0.75
CA PHE A 151 12.73 -21.05 -0.32
C PHE A 151 13.90 -21.33 0.63
N LYS A 152 13.80 -22.44 1.41
CA LYS A 152 14.88 -22.99 2.25
C LYS A 152 15.91 -23.79 1.46
N LYS A 153 15.56 -24.27 0.25
CA LYS A 153 16.40 -25.11 -0.62
C LYS A 153 16.26 -24.69 -2.08
N PRO A 154 17.15 -25.10 -2.97
CA PRO A 154 16.98 -24.86 -4.40
C PRO A 154 15.67 -25.45 -4.92
N VAL A 155 15.07 -24.75 -5.89
CA VAL A 155 13.83 -25.14 -6.59
C VAL A 155 14.02 -24.87 -8.08
N ASP A 156 13.92 -25.90 -8.89
CA ASP A 156 14.09 -25.82 -10.35
C ASP A 156 12.76 -25.98 -11.10
N SER A 157 11.71 -26.48 -10.41
CA SER A 157 10.39 -26.73 -10.98
C SER A 157 9.31 -26.76 -9.89
N LYS A 158 8.02 -26.73 -10.29
CA LYS A 158 6.91 -26.97 -9.34
C LYS A 158 6.94 -28.37 -8.70
N GLY A 159 7.66 -29.33 -9.30
CA GLY A 159 7.83 -30.66 -8.71
C GLY A 159 8.57 -30.62 -7.38
N ASP A 160 9.50 -29.69 -7.22
CA ASP A 160 10.33 -29.52 -6.01
C ASP A 160 9.59 -28.85 -4.85
N THR A 161 8.42 -28.27 -5.13
CA THR A 161 7.66 -27.47 -4.15
C THR A 161 6.53 -28.26 -3.48
N LYS A 162 6.27 -29.50 -3.90
CA LYS A 162 5.16 -30.31 -3.42
C LYS A 162 5.17 -30.44 -1.89
N GLY A 163 4.06 -30.03 -1.26
CA GLY A 163 3.86 -30.12 0.18
C GLY A 163 4.57 -29.07 1.02
N VAL A 164 5.34 -28.15 0.41
CA VAL A 164 6.02 -27.07 1.14
C VAL A 164 4.98 -26.11 1.74
N LYS A 165 5.14 -25.78 3.02
CA LYS A 165 4.28 -24.82 3.70
C LYS A 165 4.58 -23.40 3.21
N PHE A 166 3.63 -22.79 2.56
CA PHE A 166 3.81 -21.53 1.86
C PHE A 166 3.03 -20.40 2.54
N ARG A 167 3.71 -19.31 2.85
CA ARG A 167 3.07 -18.09 3.33
C ARG A 167 2.30 -17.43 2.20
N SER A 168 1.00 -17.32 2.34
CA SER A 168 0.13 -16.47 1.53
C SER A 168 -0.28 -15.21 2.29
N TYR A 169 -0.42 -14.10 1.57
CA TYR A 169 -0.90 -12.82 2.14
C TYR A 169 -2.22 -12.34 1.50
N ASN A 170 -2.66 -13.03 0.46
CA ASN A 170 -3.93 -12.79 -0.22
C ASN A 170 -4.41 -14.05 -0.97
N ALA A 171 -5.58 -13.99 -1.57
CA ALA A 171 -6.16 -15.10 -2.33
C ALA A 171 -5.29 -15.50 -3.54
N ALA A 172 -4.70 -14.54 -4.26
CA ALA A 172 -3.85 -14.81 -5.41
C ALA A 172 -2.59 -15.62 -5.02
N THR A 173 -1.91 -15.24 -3.93
CA THR A 173 -0.74 -15.99 -3.45
C THR A 173 -1.10 -17.36 -2.92
N ALA A 174 -2.28 -17.53 -2.31
CA ALA A 174 -2.79 -18.85 -1.91
C ALA A 174 -3.09 -19.72 -3.14
N ARG A 175 -3.70 -19.14 -4.18
CA ARG A 175 -4.00 -19.83 -5.43
C ARG A 175 -2.75 -20.28 -6.16
N LEU A 176 -1.76 -19.38 -6.31
CA LEU A 176 -0.45 -19.70 -6.89
C LEU A 176 0.20 -20.87 -6.14
N SER A 177 0.24 -20.80 -4.82
CA SER A 177 0.78 -21.87 -3.97
C SER A 177 0.10 -23.21 -4.22
N SER A 178 -1.23 -23.24 -4.28
CA SER A 178 -1.99 -24.47 -4.55
C SER A 178 -1.68 -25.04 -5.94
N LEU A 179 -1.56 -24.20 -6.98
CA LEU A 179 -1.24 -24.62 -8.33
C LEU A 179 0.22 -25.13 -8.48
N MET A 180 1.11 -24.67 -7.59
CA MET A 180 2.47 -25.21 -7.45
C MET A 180 2.53 -26.47 -6.57
N GLY A 181 1.42 -26.97 -6.04
CA GLY A 181 1.39 -28.15 -5.15
C GLY A 181 1.86 -27.88 -3.73
N MET A 182 1.99 -26.62 -3.32
CA MET A 182 2.33 -26.18 -1.97
C MET A 182 1.10 -26.11 -1.07
N GLN A 183 1.32 -25.96 0.23
CA GLN A 183 0.28 -25.81 1.26
C GLN A 183 0.20 -24.35 1.70
N PRO A 184 -0.80 -23.57 1.27
CA PRO A 184 -0.93 -22.16 1.65
C PRO A 184 -1.34 -22.02 3.11
N VAL A 185 -0.65 -21.11 3.80
CA VAL A 185 -0.97 -20.67 5.16
C VAL A 185 -1.08 -19.15 5.14
N GLN A 186 -2.22 -18.61 5.54
CA GLN A 186 -2.43 -17.16 5.60
C GLN A 186 -1.67 -16.57 6.79
N VAL A 187 -0.73 -15.65 6.50
CA VAL A 187 0.09 -14.97 7.52
C VAL A 187 0.23 -13.48 7.16
N GLU A 188 -0.18 -12.60 8.07
CA GLU A 188 -0.02 -11.15 7.90
C GLU A 188 1.45 -10.72 7.98
N ALA A 189 1.76 -9.54 7.43
CA ALA A 189 3.13 -9.04 7.36
C ALA A 189 3.77 -8.87 8.76
N ALA A 190 2.99 -8.51 9.78
CA ALA A 190 3.48 -8.35 11.15
C ALA A 190 3.95 -9.69 11.77
N GLU A 191 3.31 -10.80 11.40
CA GLU A 191 3.50 -12.14 11.97
C GLU A 191 4.58 -12.96 11.23
N LEU A 192 5.07 -12.48 10.07
CA LEU A 192 5.89 -13.27 9.14
C LEU A 192 7.18 -13.80 9.77
N SER A 193 7.94 -12.97 10.50
CA SER A 193 9.21 -13.40 11.10
C SER A 193 8.98 -14.54 12.09
N GLN A 194 7.94 -14.47 12.92
CA GLN A 194 7.59 -15.52 13.85
C GLN A 194 7.14 -16.81 13.14
N ALA A 195 6.29 -16.68 12.09
CA ALA A 195 5.79 -17.83 11.35
C ALA A 195 6.93 -18.60 10.63
N LEU A 196 7.94 -17.89 10.12
CA LEU A 196 9.15 -18.49 9.55
C LEU A 196 10.00 -19.15 10.62
N ALA A 197 10.27 -18.47 11.74
CA ALA A 197 11.11 -18.99 12.83
C ALA A 197 10.54 -20.25 13.48
N THR A 198 9.22 -20.35 13.58
CA THR A 198 8.52 -21.52 14.17
C THR A 198 8.21 -22.62 13.15
N GLY A 199 8.53 -22.42 11.85
CA GLY A 199 8.25 -23.40 10.81
C GLY A 199 6.75 -23.56 10.46
N VAL A 200 5.91 -22.60 10.84
CA VAL A 200 4.50 -22.51 10.39
C VAL A 200 4.48 -22.33 8.88
N VAL A 201 5.45 -21.58 8.34
CA VAL A 201 5.71 -21.45 6.89
C VAL A 201 7.19 -21.65 6.60
N GLU A 202 7.52 -22.09 5.39
CA GLU A 202 8.88 -22.47 4.96
C GLU A 202 9.25 -21.85 3.60
N SER A 203 8.32 -21.13 2.99
CA SER A 203 8.49 -20.43 1.73
C SER A 203 7.46 -19.31 1.61
N MET A 204 7.65 -18.42 0.65
CA MET A 204 6.72 -17.36 0.33
C MET A 204 6.96 -16.80 -1.07
N ILE A 205 6.00 -16.06 -1.60
CA ILE A 205 6.22 -15.04 -2.63
C ILE A 205 6.09 -13.67 -1.98
N SER A 206 7.05 -12.77 -2.21
CA SER A 206 7.02 -11.41 -1.70
C SER A 206 8.08 -10.55 -2.40
N SER A 207 8.07 -9.24 -2.16
CA SER A 207 9.13 -8.35 -2.65
C SER A 207 10.45 -8.50 -1.89
N GLY A 208 11.53 -8.01 -2.49
CA GLY A 208 12.81 -7.85 -1.80
C GLY A 208 12.71 -6.97 -0.55
N SER A 209 11.83 -5.95 -0.57
CA SER A 209 11.55 -5.08 0.58
C SER A 209 11.05 -5.87 1.79
N THR A 210 10.04 -6.71 1.61
CA THR A 210 9.53 -7.55 2.70
C THR A 210 10.61 -8.50 3.21
N GLY A 211 11.40 -9.09 2.29
CA GLY A 211 12.52 -9.97 2.66
C GLY A 211 13.55 -9.26 3.54
N TYR A 212 13.91 -8.03 3.18
CA TYR A 212 14.85 -7.21 3.93
C TYR A 212 14.28 -6.80 5.30
N ASP A 213 13.09 -6.21 5.34
CA ASP A 213 12.46 -5.72 6.56
C ASP A 213 12.26 -6.81 7.62
N LYS A 214 12.02 -8.03 7.17
CA LYS A 214 11.76 -9.20 8.02
C LYS A 214 12.99 -10.07 8.26
N LYS A 215 14.16 -9.70 7.68
CA LYS A 215 15.43 -10.45 7.78
C LYS A 215 15.24 -11.92 7.45
N VAL A 216 14.52 -12.22 6.37
CA VAL A 216 14.11 -13.60 6.05
C VAL A 216 15.28 -14.52 5.76
N TRP A 217 16.49 -13.98 5.50
CA TRP A 217 17.74 -14.76 5.37
C TRP A 217 18.11 -15.57 6.62
N GLU A 218 17.54 -15.26 7.77
CA GLU A 218 17.72 -16.05 8.98
C GLU A 218 17.06 -17.44 8.90
N GLN A 219 16.05 -17.61 8.02
CA GLN A 219 15.27 -18.84 7.87
C GLN A 219 15.21 -19.37 6.42
N LEU A 220 15.37 -18.51 5.41
CA LEU A 220 15.29 -18.84 3.99
C LEU A 220 16.64 -18.58 3.32
N THR A 221 17.01 -19.40 2.35
CA THR A 221 18.35 -19.40 1.76
C THR A 221 18.38 -19.01 0.28
N HIS A 222 17.25 -19.06 -0.42
CA HIS A 222 17.14 -18.78 -1.85
C HIS A 222 16.08 -17.76 -2.13
N PHE A 223 16.39 -16.82 -3.01
CA PHE A 223 15.45 -15.87 -3.60
C PHE A 223 15.51 -15.98 -5.12
N TYR A 224 14.36 -16.20 -5.74
CA TYR A 224 14.19 -16.20 -7.19
C TYR A 224 13.47 -14.93 -7.59
N ASP A 225 14.17 -14.07 -8.32
CA ASP A 225 13.59 -12.85 -8.88
C ASP A 225 12.67 -13.22 -10.05
N VAL A 226 11.38 -13.14 -9.85
CA VAL A 226 10.35 -13.50 -10.82
C VAL A 226 9.72 -12.28 -11.45
N ASN A 227 9.61 -11.18 -10.69
CA ASN A 227 8.79 -10.03 -11.05
C ASN A 227 7.36 -10.44 -11.45
N ALA A 228 6.79 -11.40 -10.71
CA ALA A 228 5.52 -12.02 -11.05
C ALA A 228 4.38 -10.98 -11.16
N TRP A 229 4.40 -9.95 -10.34
CA TRP A 229 3.58 -8.74 -10.34
C TRP A 229 4.18 -7.69 -9.41
N LEU A 230 3.77 -6.44 -9.54
CA LEU A 230 4.13 -5.33 -8.64
C LEU A 230 2.85 -4.84 -7.95
N PRO A 231 2.47 -5.42 -6.80
CA PRO A 231 1.25 -5.02 -6.12
C PRO A 231 1.37 -3.62 -5.55
N ARG A 232 0.25 -3.00 -5.19
CA ARG A 232 0.23 -1.62 -4.69
C ARG A 232 -0.47 -1.55 -3.34
N ASN A 233 0.01 -0.68 -2.48
CA ASN A 233 -0.77 -0.20 -1.36
C ASN A 233 -1.56 1.03 -1.79
N TYR A 234 -2.75 1.17 -1.22
CA TYR A 234 -3.69 2.23 -1.54
C TYR A 234 -4.00 3.02 -0.30
N ILE A 235 -3.95 4.34 -0.43
CA ILE A 235 -4.32 5.28 0.61
C ILE A 235 -5.73 5.78 0.30
N PHE A 236 -6.63 5.60 1.25
CA PHE A 236 -8.03 5.97 1.13
C PHE A 236 -8.56 6.56 2.43
N VAL A 237 -9.61 7.35 2.31
CA VAL A 237 -10.24 8.11 3.38
C VAL A 237 -11.69 7.65 3.53
N ASN A 238 -12.20 7.66 4.75
CA ASN A 238 -13.62 7.54 5.02
C ASN A 238 -14.39 8.68 4.32
N LYS A 239 -15.48 8.35 3.61
CA LYS A 239 -16.19 9.34 2.80
C LYS A 239 -16.76 10.49 3.63
N GLU A 240 -17.30 10.23 4.83
CA GLU A 240 -17.85 11.27 5.69
C GLU A 240 -16.76 12.21 6.21
N ALA A 241 -15.60 11.66 6.60
CA ALA A 241 -14.44 12.47 6.96
C ALA A 241 -13.93 13.31 5.79
N TRP A 242 -13.94 12.75 4.57
CA TRP A 242 -13.58 13.50 3.36
C TRP A 242 -14.56 14.64 3.06
N ASP A 243 -15.85 14.38 3.14
CA ASP A 243 -16.91 15.34 2.84
C ASP A 243 -17.02 16.46 3.92
N SER A 244 -16.45 16.24 5.13
CA SER A 244 -16.38 17.27 6.18
C SER A 244 -15.33 18.36 5.91
N LEU A 245 -14.34 18.08 5.04
CA LEU A 245 -13.32 19.05 4.68
C LEU A 245 -13.88 20.11 3.73
N ASP A 246 -13.42 21.37 3.90
CA ASP A 246 -13.68 22.41 2.92
C ASP A 246 -12.98 22.10 1.56
N GLU A 247 -13.52 22.64 0.45
CA GLU A 247 -13.02 22.40 -0.93
C GLU A 247 -11.54 22.75 -1.09
N SER A 248 -11.07 23.80 -0.41
CA SER A 248 -9.66 24.22 -0.44
C SER A 248 -8.78 23.16 0.20
N THR A 249 -9.18 22.64 1.37
CA THR A 249 -8.47 21.58 2.07
C THR A 249 -8.47 20.28 1.25
N GLN A 250 -9.60 19.87 0.67
CA GLN A 250 -9.69 18.73 -0.24
C GLN A 250 -8.74 18.87 -1.44
N SER A 251 -8.68 20.07 -2.05
CA SER A 251 -7.80 20.36 -3.17
C SER A 251 -6.33 20.23 -2.80
N ILE A 252 -5.93 20.73 -1.62
CA ILE A 252 -4.57 20.60 -1.09
C ILE A 252 -4.24 19.12 -0.85
N VAL A 253 -5.11 18.37 -0.20
CA VAL A 253 -4.89 16.93 0.06
C VAL A 253 -4.71 16.15 -1.25
N LYS A 254 -5.54 16.41 -2.27
CA LYS A 254 -5.38 15.81 -3.61
C LYS A 254 -4.03 16.17 -4.25
N GLY A 255 -3.60 17.42 -4.16
CA GLY A 255 -2.30 17.86 -4.66
C GLY A 255 -1.14 17.15 -3.96
N MET A 256 -1.17 17.06 -2.63
CA MET A 256 -0.14 16.35 -1.85
C MET A 256 -0.18 14.84 -2.11
N SER A 257 -1.35 14.25 -2.38
CA SER A 257 -1.50 12.85 -2.77
C SER A 257 -0.79 12.53 -4.07
N MET A 258 -0.89 13.39 -5.08
CA MET A 258 -0.17 13.22 -6.35
C MET A 258 1.36 13.23 -6.15
N LEU A 259 1.86 14.13 -5.31
CA LEU A 259 3.29 14.20 -5.00
C LEU A 259 3.74 12.96 -4.22
N ALA A 260 2.94 12.49 -3.27
CA ALA A 260 3.23 11.29 -2.49
C ALA A 260 3.24 10.01 -3.37
N GLU A 261 2.32 9.90 -4.35
CA GLU A 261 2.30 8.81 -5.32
C GLU A 261 3.58 8.79 -6.17
N GLN A 262 4.00 9.95 -6.69
CA GLN A 262 5.21 10.08 -7.49
C GLN A 262 6.46 9.74 -6.65
N ALA A 263 6.59 10.32 -5.45
CA ALA A 263 7.72 10.09 -4.56
C ALA A 263 7.79 8.61 -4.11
N GLY A 264 6.67 8.01 -3.73
CA GLY A 264 6.58 6.61 -3.33
C GLY A 264 6.93 5.65 -4.48
N THR A 265 6.47 5.93 -5.70
CA THR A 265 6.80 5.14 -6.91
C THR A 265 8.29 5.23 -7.22
N ALA A 266 8.86 6.44 -7.24
CA ALA A 266 10.29 6.64 -7.47
C ALA A 266 11.15 5.94 -6.39
N LYS A 267 10.70 5.99 -5.12
CA LYS A 267 11.39 5.32 -4.01
C LYS A 267 11.34 3.80 -4.13
N ALA A 268 10.20 3.23 -4.48
CA ALA A 268 10.06 1.79 -4.72
C ALA A 268 11.02 1.32 -5.83
N GLN A 269 11.07 2.05 -6.94
CA GLN A 269 11.96 1.75 -8.07
C GLN A 269 13.43 1.86 -7.67
N GLN A 270 13.82 2.95 -6.98
CA GLN A 270 15.19 3.16 -6.49
C GLN A 270 15.67 2.03 -5.58
N LEU A 271 14.78 1.51 -4.73
CA LEU A 271 15.13 0.51 -3.73
C LEU A 271 15.01 -0.94 -4.22
N SER A 272 14.42 -1.19 -5.39
CA SER A 272 14.14 -2.56 -5.86
C SER A 272 15.40 -3.43 -5.91
N ASP A 273 16.40 -3.01 -6.68
CA ASP A 273 17.65 -3.75 -6.83
C ASP A 273 18.50 -3.72 -5.57
N TRP A 274 18.44 -2.61 -4.82
CA TRP A 274 19.12 -2.51 -3.54
C TRP A 274 18.64 -3.57 -2.55
N TYR A 275 17.32 -3.81 -2.44
CA TYR A 275 16.80 -4.87 -1.58
C TYR A 275 17.33 -6.25 -1.97
N ILE A 276 17.36 -6.57 -3.26
CA ILE A 276 17.89 -7.87 -3.74
C ILE A 276 19.38 -7.97 -3.39
N SER A 277 20.16 -6.90 -3.58
CA SER A 277 21.57 -6.87 -3.19
C SER A 277 21.78 -7.07 -1.68
N GLN A 278 20.87 -6.53 -0.85
CA GLN A 278 20.92 -6.74 0.60
C GLN A 278 20.57 -8.19 1.00
N LEU A 279 19.63 -8.85 0.32
CA LEU A 279 19.37 -10.27 0.53
C LEU A 279 20.63 -11.09 0.24
N ALA A 280 21.31 -10.84 -0.88
CA ALA A 280 22.57 -11.50 -1.25
C ALA A 280 23.69 -11.20 -0.24
N ALA A 281 23.86 -9.96 0.17
CA ALA A 281 24.87 -9.54 1.15
C ALA A 281 24.69 -10.22 2.52
N ASN A 282 23.45 -10.59 2.87
CA ASN A 282 23.12 -11.34 4.08
C ASN A 282 23.11 -12.87 3.88
N GLY A 283 23.69 -13.37 2.78
CA GLY A 283 23.95 -14.80 2.57
C GLY A 283 22.88 -15.56 1.79
N MET A 284 21.81 -14.90 1.29
CA MET A 284 20.85 -15.56 0.41
C MET A 284 21.44 -15.77 -0.99
N LYS A 285 21.13 -16.89 -1.60
CA LYS A 285 21.39 -17.14 -3.03
C LYS A 285 20.28 -16.47 -3.84
N THR A 286 20.61 -15.37 -4.50
CA THR A 286 19.68 -14.62 -5.36
C THR A 286 19.94 -14.96 -6.83
N ALA A 287 18.90 -15.26 -7.58
CA ALA A 287 18.98 -15.54 -9.01
C ALA A 287 17.64 -15.16 -9.70
N PRO A 288 17.64 -14.84 -10.99
CA PRO A 288 16.40 -14.75 -11.75
C PRO A 288 15.74 -16.14 -11.83
N ALA A 289 14.40 -16.17 -11.79
CA ALA A 289 13.68 -17.39 -12.12
C ALA A 289 13.88 -17.72 -13.59
N GLN A 290 14.22 -18.97 -13.89
CA GLN A 290 14.52 -19.43 -15.26
C GLN A 290 14.13 -20.89 -15.47
N GLY A 291 14.28 -21.37 -16.71
CA GLY A 291 14.06 -22.77 -17.06
C GLY A 291 12.63 -23.23 -16.74
N GLN A 292 12.53 -24.46 -16.19
CA GLN A 292 11.22 -25.07 -15.92
C GLN A 292 10.44 -24.32 -14.85
N LEU A 293 11.10 -23.77 -13.82
CA LEU A 293 10.42 -22.97 -12.78
C LEU A 293 9.69 -21.77 -13.39
N LEU A 294 10.35 -21.00 -14.27
CA LEU A 294 9.71 -19.84 -14.91
C LEU A 294 8.56 -20.28 -15.84
N SER A 295 8.75 -21.37 -16.59
CA SER A 295 7.69 -21.91 -17.46
C SER A 295 6.45 -22.35 -16.65
N ASP A 296 6.66 -23.06 -15.55
CA ASP A 296 5.58 -23.49 -14.66
C ASP A 296 4.81 -22.28 -14.09
N LEU A 297 5.52 -21.23 -13.68
CA LEU A 297 4.92 -19.98 -13.15
C LEU A 297 4.13 -19.24 -14.23
N GLN A 298 4.64 -19.18 -15.47
CA GLN A 298 3.93 -18.53 -16.59
C GLN A 298 2.63 -19.25 -16.94
N ASP A 299 2.62 -20.59 -16.93
CA ASP A 299 1.40 -21.36 -17.18
C ASP A 299 0.38 -21.22 -16.04
N ILE A 300 0.84 -21.17 -14.80
CA ILE A 300 0.03 -20.84 -13.64
C ILE A 300 -0.55 -19.41 -13.79
N GLY A 301 0.27 -18.47 -14.23
CA GLY A 301 -0.15 -17.09 -14.46
C GLY A 301 -1.27 -16.96 -15.49
N LYS A 302 -1.21 -17.72 -16.60
CA LYS A 302 -2.30 -17.78 -17.62
C LYS A 302 -3.60 -18.27 -17.00
N THR A 303 -3.54 -19.33 -16.18
CA THR A 303 -4.70 -19.89 -15.48
C THR A 303 -5.31 -18.84 -14.55
N MET A 304 -4.50 -18.21 -13.70
CA MET A 304 -4.95 -17.22 -12.73
C MET A 304 -5.48 -15.94 -13.40
N ALA A 305 -4.90 -15.54 -14.54
CA ALA A 305 -5.41 -14.41 -15.31
C ALA A 305 -6.81 -14.67 -15.87
N GLY A 306 -7.09 -15.88 -16.37
CA GLY A 306 -8.43 -16.31 -16.79
C GLY A 306 -9.43 -16.30 -15.62
N GLU A 307 -9.05 -16.86 -14.48
CA GLU A 307 -9.87 -16.89 -13.26
C GLU A 307 -10.21 -15.47 -12.78
N TRP A 308 -9.24 -14.55 -12.78
CA TRP A 308 -9.48 -13.15 -12.41
C TRP A 308 -10.40 -12.44 -13.40
N GLN A 309 -10.21 -12.63 -14.72
CA GLN A 309 -11.07 -12.03 -15.74
C GLN A 309 -12.53 -12.49 -15.59
N GLU A 310 -12.74 -13.76 -15.33
CA GLU A 310 -14.09 -14.32 -15.08
C GLU A 310 -14.70 -13.70 -13.81
N ALA A 311 -13.95 -13.64 -12.72
CA ALA A 311 -14.44 -13.12 -11.43
C ALA A 311 -14.71 -11.61 -11.46
N ALA A 312 -13.91 -10.81 -12.16
CA ALA A 312 -14.06 -9.36 -12.24
C ALA A 312 -15.00 -8.91 -13.38
N GLY A 313 -15.34 -9.79 -14.32
CA GLY A 313 -16.33 -9.56 -15.37
C GLY A 313 -16.09 -8.29 -16.19
N ASP A 314 -17.11 -7.43 -16.32
CA ASP A 314 -17.05 -6.18 -17.09
C ASP A 314 -15.93 -5.24 -16.60
N SER A 315 -15.64 -5.24 -15.31
CA SER A 315 -14.53 -4.44 -14.77
C SER A 315 -13.17 -4.91 -15.30
N ALA A 316 -12.96 -6.24 -15.44
CA ALA A 316 -11.74 -6.75 -16.07
C ALA A 316 -11.64 -6.34 -17.53
N VAL A 317 -12.75 -6.39 -18.29
CA VAL A 317 -12.80 -5.94 -19.68
C VAL A 317 -12.43 -4.46 -19.78
N SER A 318 -13.00 -3.62 -18.92
CA SER A 318 -12.71 -2.18 -18.85
C SER A 318 -11.22 -1.92 -18.56
N ILE A 319 -10.67 -2.54 -17.51
CA ILE A 319 -9.28 -2.40 -17.10
C ILE A 319 -8.32 -2.83 -18.21
N LEU A 320 -8.51 -4.02 -18.77
CA LEU A 320 -7.62 -4.57 -19.81
C LEU A 320 -7.71 -3.79 -21.12
N SER A 321 -8.89 -3.29 -21.49
CA SER A 321 -9.06 -2.43 -22.66
C SER A 321 -8.32 -1.09 -22.51
N ASN A 322 -8.36 -0.48 -21.32
CA ASN A 322 -7.63 0.74 -21.04
C ASN A 322 -6.12 0.51 -20.92
N TYR A 323 -5.71 -0.63 -20.39
CA TYR A 323 -4.28 -1.00 -20.25
C TYR A 323 -3.60 -1.24 -21.60
N LYS A 324 -4.32 -1.70 -22.62
CA LYS A 324 -3.79 -1.96 -23.97
C LYS A 324 -3.65 -0.69 -24.84
N LYS A 325 -4.28 0.42 -24.45
CA LYS A 325 -4.12 1.72 -25.12
C LYS A 325 -2.77 2.36 -24.76
#